data_ad7b3af83465cddabe6b46ac536cbd53
#
_entry.id   ad7b3af83465cddabe6b46ac536cbd53
#
_cell.length_a   1.000
_cell.length_b   1.000
_cell.length_c   1.000
_cell.angle_alpha   90.00
_cell.angle_beta   90.00
_cell.angle_gamma   90.00
#
_symmetry.space_group_name_H-M   'P 1'
#
loop_
_entity.id
_entity.type
_entity.pdbx_description
1 polymer ?
#
loop_
_entity_poly.entity_id
_entity_poly.type
_entity_poly.pdbx_seq_one_letter_code
_entity_poly.pdbx_strand_id
1 'polypeptide(L)'
;MAIVGYARVSTHEQNLDVQLNVLQKEGCGIIFQEKKSGKDIKREELKRMLAYLRKGDVVVVYKLDRLGRSLRDILSLVERFIEQGIVLKSLTDNIDLGTAGGRFQLQVFAAFAELERNLIAERCTAGRIEAKRRGVKFGPKNQSAILAKAKEVERLYKLGLKIKEIQRIMGIKSNKTIYNYLNLVSKIGANN
;
A
#
# COMPACT_ATOMS: atom_id res chain seq x y z
N MET A 1 -19.04 24.20 4.78
CA MET A 1 -18.51 23.25 5.78
C MET A 1 -19.51 22.11 5.87
N ALA A 2 -19.22 20.96 5.27
CA ALA A 2 -20.04 19.76 5.34
C ALA A 2 -19.44 18.79 6.36
N ILE A 3 -20.29 18.01 7.05
CA ILE A 3 -19.87 16.90 7.91
C ILE A 3 -20.15 15.62 7.12
N VAL A 4 -19.10 14.89 6.77
CA VAL A 4 -19.11 13.74 5.88
C VAL A 4 -18.67 12.49 6.65
N GLY A 5 -19.52 11.47 6.70
CA GLY A 5 -19.22 10.21 7.33
C GLY A 5 -18.55 9.22 6.37
N TYR A 6 -17.65 8.38 6.88
CA TYR A 6 -17.16 7.22 6.18
C TYR A 6 -17.27 5.98 7.04
N ALA A 7 -17.96 4.97 6.52
CA ALA A 7 -18.15 3.68 7.18
C ALA A 7 -17.61 2.55 6.30
N ARG A 8 -16.90 1.59 6.92
CA ARG A 8 -16.39 0.41 6.23
C ARG A 8 -16.64 -0.85 7.05
N VAL A 9 -17.17 -1.88 6.40
CA VAL A 9 -17.36 -3.20 7.01
C VAL A 9 -16.79 -4.29 6.13
N SER A 10 -16.29 -5.35 6.77
CA SER A 10 -16.05 -6.64 6.12
C SER A 10 -17.32 -7.47 6.14
N THR A 11 -17.47 -8.46 5.27
CA THR A 11 -18.67 -9.29 5.08
C THR A 11 -19.20 -10.01 6.33
N HIS A 12 -18.42 -10.06 7.40
CA HIS A 12 -18.78 -10.74 8.66
C HIS A 12 -19.14 -9.81 9.82
N GLU A 13 -19.07 -8.48 9.64
CA GLU A 13 -19.35 -7.56 10.74
C GLU A 13 -20.79 -7.06 10.68
N GLN A 14 -21.60 -7.53 11.61
CA GLN A 14 -22.97 -7.05 11.90
C GLN A 14 -23.03 -5.59 12.41
N ASN A 15 -21.92 -4.83 12.33
CA ASN A 15 -21.77 -3.51 12.96
C ASN A 15 -21.89 -2.33 12.00
N LEU A 16 -22.40 -2.49 10.77
CA LEU A 16 -22.59 -1.35 9.88
C LEU A 16 -23.67 -0.39 10.45
N ASP A 17 -24.77 -0.94 10.91
CA ASP A 17 -25.88 -0.15 11.43
C ASP A 17 -25.49 0.67 12.66
N VAL A 18 -24.64 0.10 13.53
CA VAL A 18 -24.08 0.82 14.67
C VAL A 18 -23.21 1.99 14.22
N GLN A 19 -22.31 1.77 13.23
CA GLN A 19 -21.48 2.84 12.70
C GLN A 19 -22.34 3.94 12.05
N LEU A 20 -23.33 3.57 11.24
CA LEU A 20 -24.23 4.51 10.57
C LEU A 20 -25.02 5.34 11.58
N ASN A 21 -25.59 4.71 12.59
CA ASN A 21 -26.35 5.40 13.65
C ASN A 21 -25.48 6.41 14.40
N VAL A 22 -24.24 6.05 14.71
CA VAL A 22 -23.32 6.96 15.41
C VAL A 22 -22.92 8.12 14.52
N LEU A 23 -22.58 7.87 13.24
CA LEU A 23 -22.23 8.92 12.28
C LEU A 23 -23.40 9.86 12.01
N GLN A 24 -24.64 9.36 11.95
CA GLN A 24 -25.83 10.19 11.84
C GLN A 24 -26.03 11.10 13.07
N LYS A 25 -25.83 10.56 14.28
CA LYS A 25 -25.91 11.35 15.52
C LYS A 25 -24.85 12.45 15.59
N GLU A 26 -23.68 12.25 14.98
CA GLU A 26 -22.63 13.26 14.85
C GLU A 26 -22.95 14.32 13.76
N GLY A 27 -24.13 14.25 13.13
CA GLY A 27 -24.58 15.23 12.16
C GLY A 27 -24.00 15.03 10.75
N CYS A 28 -23.52 13.84 10.40
CA CYS A 28 -23.07 13.55 9.04
C CYS A 28 -24.24 13.65 8.05
N GLY A 29 -24.21 14.67 7.17
CA GLY A 29 -25.23 14.86 6.14
C GLY A 29 -25.12 13.87 4.99
N ILE A 30 -23.91 13.37 4.75
CA ILE A 30 -23.62 12.35 3.72
C ILE A 30 -22.69 11.30 4.36
N ILE A 31 -22.98 10.01 4.11
CA ILE A 31 -22.16 8.90 4.60
C ILE A 31 -21.78 7.99 3.44
N PHE A 32 -20.49 7.89 3.15
CA PHE A 32 -19.94 6.96 2.17
C PHE A 32 -19.74 5.59 2.83
N GLN A 33 -20.35 4.55 2.24
CA GLN A 33 -20.38 3.23 2.83
C GLN A 33 -19.63 2.23 1.96
N GLU A 34 -18.53 1.70 2.46
CA GLU A 34 -17.74 0.68 1.78
C GLU A 34 -18.11 -0.71 2.30
N LYS A 35 -18.84 -1.50 1.50
CA LYS A 35 -19.12 -2.92 1.78
C LYS A 35 -18.13 -3.77 1.00
N LYS A 36 -17.31 -4.57 1.66
CA LYS A 36 -16.35 -5.45 0.96
C LYS A 36 -16.31 -6.85 1.50
N SER A 37 -16.37 -7.79 0.56
CA SER A 37 -16.01 -9.19 0.72
C SER A 37 -14.58 -9.41 0.18
N GLY A 38 -13.69 -9.95 1.00
CA GLY A 38 -12.46 -10.62 0.55
C GLY A 38 -11.41 -9.73 -0.13
N LYS A 39 -10.93 -10.16 -1.27
CA LYS A 39 -9.71 -9.70 -1.96
C LYS A 39 -9.83 -8.39 -2.74
N ASP A 40 -10.98 -7.76 -2.82
CA ASP A 40 -11.16 -6.60 -3.70
C ASP A 40 -10.54 -5.32 -3.11
N ILE A 41 -9.54 -4.79 -3.84
CA ILE A 41 -8.63 -3.71 -3.40
C ILE A 41 -9.21 -2.31 -3.71
N LYS A 42 -10.23 -2.25 -4.55
CA LYS A 42 -10.78 -0.98 -5.04
C LYS A 42 -11.72 -0.36 -4.01
N ARG A 43 -11.25 0.64 -3.26
CA ARG A 43 -12.03 1.44 -2.29
C ARG A 43 -12.77 2.56 -3.03
N GLU A 44 -13.79 2.19 -3.79
CA GLU A 44 -14.48 3.15 -4.67
C GLU A 44 -15.22 4.23 -3.86
N GLU A 45 -15.84 3.86 -2.74
CA GLU A 45 -16.54 4.84 -1.90
C GLU A 45 -15.57 5.80 -1.19
N LEU A 46 -14.37 5.32 -0.78
CA LEU A 46 -13.33 6.21 -0.30
C LEU A 46 -12.89 7.20 -1.39
N LYS A 47 -12.71 6.73 -2.62
CA LYS A 47 -12.33 7.61 -3.74
C LYS A 47 -13.41 8.64 -4.03
N ARG A 48 -14.69 8.23 -4.01
CA ARG A 48 -15.84 9.12 -4.20
C ARG A 48 -15.90 10.18 -3.09
N MET A 49 -15.69 9.77 -1.83
CA MET A 49 -15.59 10.70 -0.72
C MET A 49 -14.46 11.70 -0.93
N LEU A 50 -13.24 11.23 -1.27
CA LEU A 50 -12.09 12.11 -1.51
C LEU A 50 -12.29 13.10 -2.67
N ALA A 51 -13.08 12.73 -3.68
CA ALA A 51 -13.43 13.61 -4.79
C ALA A 51 -14.53 14.62 -4.41
N TYR A 52 -15.36 14.28 -3.43
CA TYR A 52 -16.45 15.13 -2.96
C TYR A 52 -15.97 16.23 -2.00
N LEU A 53 -14.98 15.93 -1.16
CA LEU A 53 -14.52 16.78 -0.06
C LEU A 53 -13.91 18.10 -0.56
N ARG A 54 -14.17 19.17 0.20
CA ARG A 54 -13.66 20.52 -0.02
C ARG A 54 -12.98 21.06 1.21
N LYS A 55 -12.17 22.08 1.05
CA LYS A 55 -11.52 22.80 2.17
C LYS A 55 -12.58 23.26 3.19
N GLY A 56 -12.30 22.99 4.46
CA GLY A 56 -13.18 23.32 5.57
C GLY A 56 -14.21 22.23 5.91
N ASP A 57 -14.31 21.15 5.14
CA ASP A 57 -15.18 20.02 5.47
C ASP A 57 -14.60 19.17 6.62
N VAL A 58 -15.47 18.44 7.30
CA VAL A 58 -15.12 17.54 8.39
C VAL A 58 -15.45 16.12 7.98
N VAL A 59 -14.44 15.24 7.99
CA VAL A 59 -14.61 13.80 7.81
C VAL A 59 -14.75 13.14 9.19
N VAL A 60 -15.80 12.38 9.38
CA VAL A 60 -16.06 11.64 10.62
C VAL A 60 -16.01 10.15 10.34
N VAL A 61 -15.25 9.43 11.15
CA VAL A 61 -15.18 7.96 11.11
C VAL A 61 -15.46 7.38 12.48
N TYR A 62 -16.02 6.19 12.51
CA TYR A 62 -16.25 5.48 13.78
C TYR A 62 -14.91 5.15 14.44
N LYS A 63 -13.90 4.69 13.66
CA LYS A 63 -12.56 4.35 14.10
C LYS A 63 -11.57 4.54 12.95
N LEU A 64 -10.31 4.91 13.25
CA LEU A 64 -9.27 5.14 12.24
C LEU A 64 -9.00 3.94 11.34
N ASP A 65 -9.14 2.71 11.86
CA ASP A 65 -8.95 1.49 11.10
C ASP A 65 -9.95 1.33 9.93
N ARG A 66 -11.05 2.10 9.94
CA ARG A 66 -11.98 2.17 8.79
C ARG A 66 -11.36 2.90 7.60
N LEU A 67 -10.50 3.88 7.84
CA LEU A 67 -9.83 4.68 6.81
C LEU A 67 -8.68 3.94 6.13
N GLY A 68 -7.90 3.16 6.85
CA GLY A 68 -6.70 2.48 6.34
C GLY A 68 -6.62 1.01 6.70
N ARG A 69 -5.78 0.26 5.99
CA ARG A 69 -5.42 -1.13 6.33
C ARG A 69 -4.14 -1.20 7.16
N SER A 70 -3.34 -0.17 7.08
CA SER A 70 -2.12 -0.01 7.85
C SER A 70 -2.10 1.41 8.43
N LEU A 71 -1.35 1.58 9.51
CA LEU A 71 -1.15 2.90 10.08
C LEU A 71 -0.53 3.88 9.07
N ARG A 72 0.35 3.39 8.20
CA ARG A 72 0.94 4.18 7.11
C ARG A 72 -0.12 4.72 6.13
N ASP A 73 -1.09 3.87 5.73
CA ASP A 73 -2.16 4.31 4.82
C ASP A 73 -3.02 5.39 5.48
N ILE A 74 -3.29 5.23 6.78
CA ILE A 74 -4.05 6.21 7.57
C ILE A 74 -3.29 7.54 7.64
N LEU A 75 -1.99 7.50 7.98
CA LEU A 75 -1.16 8.70 8.08
C LEU A 75 -1.07 9.44 6.75
N SER A 76 -0.82 8.74 5.64
CA SER A 76 -0.77 9.35 4.32
C SER A 76 -2.11 10.01 3.92
N LEU A 77 -3.23 9.40 4.32
CA LEU A 77 -4.55 9.99 4.07
C LEU A 77 -4.80 11.22 4.94
N VAL A 78 -4.35 11.18 6.18
CA VAL A 78 -4.47 12.31 7.12
C VAL A 78 -3.59 13.48 6.69
N GLU A 79 -2.36 13.25 6.25
CA GLU A 79 -1.49 14.29 5.68
C GLU A 79 -2.21 14.99 4.52
N ARG A 80 -2.80 14.23 3.62
CA ARG A 80 -3.61 14.77 2.52
C ARG A 80 -4.80 15.61 3.01
N PHE A 81 -5.49 15.19 4.06
CA PHE A 81 -6.58 15.97 4.63
C PHE A 81 -6.09 17.30 5.21
N ILE A 82 -4.97 17.29 5.92
CA ILE A 82 -4.35 18.49 6.47
C ILE A 82 -3.95 19.46 5.35
N GLU A 83 -3.29 18.98 4.31
CA GLU A 83 -2.89 19.78 3.14
C GLU A 83 -4.10 20.42 2.43
N GLN A 84 -5.20 19.69 2.35
CA GLN A 84 -6.44 20.16 1.75
C GLN A 84 -7.31 21.02 2.70
N GLY A 85 -6.89 21.20 3.95
CA GLY A 85 -7.65 21.93 4.96
C GLY A 85 -8.93 21.23 5.39
N ILE A 86 -8.96 19.90 5.36
CA ILE A 86 -10.05 19.03 5.81
C ILE A 86 -9.75 18.57 7.23
N VAL A 87 -10.75 18.57 8.10
CA VAL A 87 -10.63 18.08 9.46
C VAL A 87 -11.07 16.63 9.54
N LEU A 88 -10.31 15.78 10.23
CA LEU A 88 -10.70 14.39 10.51
C LEU A 88 -11.05 14.23 11.98
N LYS A 89 -12.17 13.55 12.26
CA LYS A 89 -12.59 13.09 13.58
C LYS A 89 -12.74 11.57 13.60
N SER A 90 -12.15 10.92 14.61
CA SER A 90 -12.38 9.52 14.92
C SER A 90 -13.07 9.42 16.29
N LEU A 91 -14.25 8.81 16.30
CA LEU A 91 -15.12 8.84 17.46
C LEU A 91 -14.63 7.93 18.58
N THR A 92 -14.32 6.67 18.25
CA THR A 92 -13.87 5.68 19.25
C THR A 92 -12.41 5.88 19.68
N ASP A 93 -11.58 6.41 18.79
CA ASP A 93 -10.18 6.72 19.12
C ASP A 93 -10.03 8.06 19.83
N ASN A 94 -11.14 8.83 19.94
CA ASN A 94 -11.20 10.15 20.55
C ASN A 94 -10.16 11.13 19.96
N ILE A 95 -10.02 11.12 18.63
CA ILE A 95 -9.08 11.95 17.89
C ILE A 95 -9.86 12.99 17.10
N ASP A 96 -9.53 14.27 17.33
CA ASP A 96 -10.04 15.40 16.54
C ASP A 96 -8.86 16.23 16.03
N LEU A 97 -8.57 16.13 14.73
CA LEU A 97 -7.45 16.87 14.11
C LEU A 97 -7.71 18.39 14.01
N GLY A 98 -8.92 18.85 14.27
CA GLY A 98 -9.21 20.26 14.45
C GLY A 98 -8.55 20.86 15.69
N THR A 99 -8.21 20.02 16.68
CA THR A 99 -7.59 20.43 17.94
C THR A 99 -6.06 20.22 17.93
N ALA A 100 -5.33 20.99 18.73
CA ALA A 100 -3.90 20.80 18.93
C ALA A 100 -3.58 19.43 19.55
N GLY A 101 -4.42 18.97 20.51
CA GLY A 101 -4.28 17.67 21.15
C GLY A 101 -4.44 16.50 20.17
N GLY A 102 -5.46 16.54 19.29
CA GLY A 102 -5.65 15.49 18.29
C GLY A 102 -4.51 15.42 17.26
N ARG A 103 -3.97 16.57 16.85
CA ARG A 103 -2.78 16.61 15.99
C ARG A 103 -1.55 16.03 16.69
N PHE A 104 -1.34 16.35 17.98
CA PHE A 104 -0.27 15.76 18.77
C PHE A 104 -0.41 14.24 18.91
N GLN A 105 -1.61 13.74 19.23
CA GLN A 105 -1.87 12.28 19.28
C GLN A 105 -1.50 11.60 17.98
N LEU A 106 -1.86 12.18 16.83
CA LEU A 106 -1.50 11.61 15.53
C LEU A 106 0.02 11.57 15.32
N GLN A 107 0.76 12.62 15.70
CA GLN A 107 2.22 12.64 15.60
C GLN A 107 2.86 11.53 16.47
N VAL A 108 2.33 11.29 17.65
CA VAL A 108 2.77 10.18 18.51
C VAL A 108 2.53 8.84 17.84
N PHE A 109 1.34 8.61 17.25
CA PHE A 109 1.08 7.38 16.50
C PHE A 109 2.00 7.21 15.28
N ALA A 110 2.31 8.30 14.58
CA ALA A 110 3.24 8.27 13.46
C ALA A 110 4.66 7.85 13.91
N ALA A 111 5.14 8.40 15.02
CA ALA A 111 6.43 8.05 15.62
C ALA A 111 6.48 6.58 16.05
N PHE A 112 5.41 6.05 16.66
CA PHE A 112 5.32 4.62 17.00
C PHE A 112 5.35 3.72 15.76
N ALA A 113 4.64 4.09 14.68
CA ALA A 113 4.65 3.32 13.44
C ALA A 113 6.05 3.28 12.80
N GLU A 114 6.78 4.38 12.86
CA GLU A 114 8.15 4.46 12.37
C GLU A 114 9.10 3.61 13.22
N LEU A 115 9.00 3.69 14.54
CA LEU A 115 9.77 2.86 15.46
C LEU A 115 9.52 1.37 15.21
N GLU A 116 8.28 0.93 15.12
CA GLU A 116 7.93 -0.47 14.84
C GLU A 116 8.56 -0.95 13.53
N ARG A 117 8.47 -0.14 12.47
CA ARG A 117 9.09 -0.45 11.18
C ARG A 117 10.61 -0.60 11.29
N ASN A 118 11.27 0.29 12.03
CA ASN A 118 12.71 0.25 12.22
C ASN A 118 13.12 -1.00 13.00
N LEU A 119 12.41 -1.34 14.07
CA LEU A 119 12.65 -2.57 14.83
C LEU A 119 12.46 -3.85 13.97
N ILE A 120 11.44 -3.87 13.11
CA ILE A 120 11.24 -4.99 12.17
C ILE A 120 12.41 -5.06 11.17
N ALA A 121 12.85 -3.94 10.61
CA ALA A 121 13.97 -3.88 9.67
C ALA A 121 15.28 -4.35 10.31
N GLU A 122 15.55 -3.95 11.56
CA GLU A 122 16.70 -4.39 12.33
C GLU A 122 16.67 -5.91 12.55
N ARG A 123 15.54 -6.45 13.01
CA ARG A 123 15.37 -7.91 13.20
C ARG A 123 15.57 -8.68 11.90
N CYS A 124 14.98 -8.18 10.79
CA CYS A 124 15.17 -8.79 9.47
C CYS A 124 16.65 -8.76 9.03
N THR A 125 17.34 -7.66 9.28
CA THR A 125 18.75 -7.50 8.93
C THR A 125 19.63 -8.44 9.77
N ALA A 126 19.44 -8.49 11.08
CA ALA A 126 20.11 -9.42 11.96
C ALA A 126 19.88 -10.89 11.56
N GLY A 127 18.63 -11.24 11.25
CA GLY A 127 18.28 -12.57 10.76
C GLY A 127 18.94 -12.93 9.42
N ARG A 128 19.09 -11.96 8.49
CA ARG A 128 19.81 -12.17 7.22
C ARG A 128 21.33 -12.38 7.45
N ILE A 129 21.93 -11.61 8.33
CA ILE A 129 23.35 -11.75 8.69
C ILE A 129 23.61 -13.14 9.27
N GLU A 130 22.80 -13.55 10.22
CA GLU A 130 22.93 -14.86 10.86
C GLU A 130 22.68 -16.03 9.87
N ALA A 131 21.68 -15.90 8.99
CA ALA A 131 21.44 -16.89 7.95
C ALA A 131 22.61 -16.96 6.95
N LYS A 132 23.22 -15.81 6.59
CA LYS A 132 24.42 -15.76 5.75
C LYS A 132 25.62 -16.44 6.44
N ARG A 133 25.79 -16.24 7.75
CA ARG A 133 26.83 -16.90 8.55
C ARG A 133 26.68 -18.42 8.55
N ARG A 134 25.43 -18.92 8.55
CA ARG A 134 25.12 -20.36 8.43
C ARG A 134 25.18 -20.89 6.99
N GLY A 135 25.69 -20.10 6.03
CA GLY A 135 25.86 -20.52 4.64
C GLY A 135 24.60 -20.46 3.77
N VAL A 136 23.51 -19.87 4.25
CA VAL A 136 22.30 -19.69 3.45
C VAL A 136 22.56 -18.68 2.33
N LYS A 137 22.43 -19.13 1.08
CA LYS A 137 22.55 -18.27 -0.11
C LYS A 137 21.21 -17.58 -0.38
N PHE A 138 21.22 -16.25 -0.38
CA PHE A 138 20.07 -15.44 -0.78
C PHE A 138 20.08 -15.18 -2.28
N GLY A 139 18.93 -15.11 -2.89
CA GLY A 139 18.76 -14.86 -4.32
C GLY A 139 17.93 -15.95 -5.00
N PRO A 140 17.79 -15.89 -6.32
CA PRO A 140 17.03 -16.88 -7.08
C PRO A 140 17.66 -18.27 -6.92
N LYS A 141 16.86 -19.27 -6.58
CA LYS A 141 17.31 -20.67 -6.35
C LYS A 141 18.03 -21.31 -7.56
N ASN A 142 17.80 -20.83 -8.78
CA ASN A 142 18.38 -21.38 -10.03
C ASN A 142 19.08 -20.30 -10.84
N GLN A 143 20.16 -19.74 -10.29
CA GLN A 143 20.96 -18.72 -10.99
C GLN A 143 21.51 -19.22 -12.34
N SER A 144 21.97 -20.47 -12.41
CA SER A 144 22.44 -21.09 -13.66
C SER A 144 21.33 -21.20 -14.72
N ALA A 145 20.15 -21.62 -14.35
CA ALA A 145 18.98 -21.69 -15.26
C ALA A 145 18.51 -20.31 -15.73
N ILE A 146 18.58 -19.30 -14.85
CA ILE A 146 18.28 -17.91 -15.21
C ILE A 146 19.30 -17.39 -16.22
N LEU A 147 20.58 -17.65 -15.98
CA LEU A 147 21.65 -17.24 -16.87
C LEU A 147 21.56 -17.93 -18.24
N ALA A 148 21.26 -19.23 -18.26
CA ALA A 148 21.02 -19.97 -19.50
C ALA A 148 19.87 -19.37 -20.32
N LYS A 149 18.74 -19.07 -19.67
CA LYS A 149 17.62 -18.38 -20.31
C LYS A 149 17.98 -16.98 -20.81
N ALA A 150 18.76 -16.22 -20.03
CA ALA A 150 19.20 -14.89 -20.40
C ALA A 150 20.11 -14.91 -21.64
N LYS A 151 21.06 -15.86 -21.71
CA LYS A 151 21.92 -16.06 -22.88
C LYS A 151 21.11 -16.44 -24.14
N GLU A 152 20.09 -17.29 -24.00
CA GLU A 152 19.24 -17.68 -25.13
C GLU A 152 18.38 -16.48 -25.59
N VAL A 153 17.84 -15.68 -24.70
CA VAL A 153 17.14 -14.43 -25.03
C VAL A 153 18.08 -13.47 -25.77
N GLU A 154 19.31 -13.31 -25.32
CA GLU A 154 20.31 -12.47 -26.00
C GLU A 154 20.63 -13.00 -27.40
N ARG A 155 20.81 -14.33 -27.57
CA ARG A 155 21.03 -14.98 -28.88
C ARG A 155 19.90 -14.66 -29.84
N LEU A 156 18.65 -14.85 -29.40
CA LEU A 156 17.47 -14.59 -30.24
C LEU A 156 17.37 -13.12 -30.64
N TYR A 157 17.69 -12.21 -29.69
CA TYR A 157 17.69 -10.78 -29.93
C TYR A 157 18.76 -10.36 -30.93
N LYS A 158 19.99 -10.94 -30.87
CA LYS A 158 21.09 -10.69 -31.82
C LYS A 158 20.78 -11.24 -33.23
N LEU A 159 19.90 -12.24 -33.33
CA LEU A 159 19.38 -12.76 -34.61
C LEU A 159 18.30 -11.84 -35.23
N GLY A 160 17.98 -10.68 -34.57
CA GLY A 160 17.05 -9.72 -35.12
C GLY A 160 15.57 -9.96 -34.78
N LEU A 161 15.25 -10.96 -33.93
CA LEU A 161 13.86 -11.23 -33.55
C LEU A 161 13.30 -10.10 -32.70
N LYS A 162 12.02 -9.76 -32.92
CA LYS A 162 11.30 -8.77 -32.12
C LYS A 162 10.97 -9.32 -30.74
N ILE A 163 10.86 -8.42 -29.74
CA ILE A 163 10.56 -8.80 -28.34
C ILE A 163 9.34 -9.71 -28.21
N LYS A 164 8.27 -9.46 -28.99
CA LYS A 164 7.06 -10.30 -29.00
C LYS A 164 7.29 -11.72 -29.52
N GLU A 165 8.21 -11.90 -30.47
CA GLU A 165 8.57 -13.21 -31.03
C GLU A 165 9.40 -13.99 -30.00
N ILE A 166 10.36 -13.30 -29.34
CA ILE A 166 11.16 -13.90 -28.27
C ILE A 166 10.26 -14.32 -27.09
N GLN A 167 9.25 -13.52 -26.75
CA GLN A 167 8.25 -13.89 -25.74
C GLN A 167 7.55 -15.20 -26.07
N ARG A 168 7.11 -15.35 -27.33
CA ARG A 168 6.38 -16.53 -27.77
C ARG A 168 7.29 -17.78 -27.77
N ILE A 169 8.52 -17.65 -28.24
CA ILE A 169 9.50 -18.76 -28.30
C ILE A 169 9.89 -19.20 -26.89
N MET A 170 10.17 -18.25 -26.01
CA MET A 170 10.66 -18.51 -24.64
C MET A 170 9.55 -18.77 -23.62
N GLY A 171 8.28 -18.62 -23.98
CA GLY A 171 7.14 -18.73 -23.07
C GLY A 171 7.09 -17.65 -21.99
N ILE A 172 7.65 -16.47 -22.25
CA ILE A 172 7.78 -15.37 -21.28
C ILE A 172 6.62 -14.40 -21.46
N LYS A 173 5.80 -14.21 -20.41
CA LYS A 173 4.60 -13.36 -20.48
C LYS A 173 4.87 -11.84 -20.41
N SER A 174 6.04 -11.43 -19.93
CA SER A 174 6.33 -10.00 -19.64
C SER A 174 7.51 -9.49 -20.47
N ASN A 175 7.33 -8.36 -21.16
CA ASN A 175 8.40 -7.64 -21.84
C ASN A 175 9.52 -7.26 -20.85
N LYS A 176 9.16 -6.83 -19.64
CA LYS A 176 10.11 -6.46 -18.58
C LYS A 176 11.08 -7.59 -18.24
N THR A 177 10.62 -8.84 -18.27
CA THR A 177 11.47 -10.02 -18.01
C THR A 177 12.52 -10.19 -19.10
N ILE A 178 12.17 -9.97 -20.38
CA ILE A 178 13.12 -10.04 -21.49
C ILE A 178 14.19 -8.95 -21.37
N TYR A 179 13.80 -7.71 -21.12
CA TYR A 179 14.76 -6.63 -20.89
C TYR A 179 15.66 -6.87 -19.68
N ASN A 180 15.13 -7.46 -18.61
CA ASN A 180 15.94 -7.85 -17.45
C ASN A 180 16.98 -8.92 -17.80
N TYR A 181 16.63 -9.89 -18.68
CA TYR A 181 17.58 -10.90 -19.16
C TYR A 181 18.66 -10.30 -20.05
N LEU A 182 18.31 -9.40 -20.97
CA LEU A 182 19.29 -8.69 -21.80
C LEU A 182 20.27 -7.86 -20.95
N ASN A 183 19.74 -7.11 -19.97
CA ASN A 183 20.55 -6.34 -19.03
C ASN A 183 21.44 -7.21 -18.12
N LEU A 184 20.99 -8.42 -17.80
CA LEU A 184 21.78 -9.36 -16.99
C LEU A 184 23.03 -9.83 -17.75
N VAL A 185 22.87 -10.17 -19.04
CA VAL A 185 23.98 -10.65 -19.88
C VAL A 185 24.94 -9.51 -20.19
N SER A 186 24.44 -8.30 -20.49
CA SER A 186 25.31 -7.14 -20.74
C SER A 186 26.19 -6.77 -19.55
N LYS A 187 25.68 -6.89 -18.33
CA LYS A 187 26.45 -6.65 -17.09
C LYS A 187 27.54 -7.71 -16.85
N ILE A 188 27.31 -8.94 -17.25
CA ILE A 188 28.29 -10.02 -17.10
C ILE A 188 29.38 -9.87 -18.17
N GLY A 189 29.03 -9.45 -19.39
CA GLY A 189 30.00 -9.20 -20.45
C GLY A 189 30.88 -7.96 -20.26
N ALA A 190 30.44 -7.00 -19.43
CA ALA A 190 31.21 -5.80 -19.10
C ALA A 190 32.21 -6.02 -17.93
N ASN A 191 32.13 -7.14 -17.22
CA ASN A 191 33.00 -7.48 -16.08
C ASN A 191 34.02 -8.58 -16.41
N ASN A 192 34.13 -9.00 -17.66
CA ASN A 192 35.17 -9.86 -18.24
C ASN A 192 35.97 -9.07 -19.28
#